data_9911706e8518c305ae134483e53fcdab
#
_entry.id   9911706e8518c305ae134483e53fcdab
#
_cell.length_a   1.000
_cell.length_b   1.000
_cell.length_c   1.000
_cell.angle_alpha   90.00
_cell.angle_beta   90.00
_cell.angle_gamma   90.00
#
_symmetry.space_group_name_H-M   'P 1'
#
loop_
_entity.id
_entity.type
_entity.pdbx_description
1 polymer ?
#
loop_
_entity_poly.entity_id
_entity_poly.type
_entity_poly.pdbx_seq_one_letter_code
_entity_poly.pdbx_strand_id
1 'polypeptide(L)'
;MTEVYIYDHVRTPRGRGKKDGSLHEVPSVRLAAKTLEAIRDRNGLNTANVDDIIMGCVDPVMDAGAVIPKAAAFEAGYSTKAPGMQISRFCASGLDAVNFAAGKVAAGSDDIVIAGGVESMSRVGMGMSGGSWYMDPSVNFPGYFMPQGVSADLIATKYGFSRDDVDAYAVESQKRAAHAWEQGYFKNSVIPVKDQNGLVILDRDEHMRPGTDMQALASLNASFQMPGEMGGFEAVGLQAHPEVERINYVHHAGNSSGIVDGAAAVLVGSKAGGQTMGLKPRARIRAFANIGSDPALMLTGPVDVTEKLLKKTGMSISDIDLFELNEAFAAVVLRYLQAFEIDHAKMNVNGGAIAMGHPLGATGAMILGTVLDELERRDLNTALVTLCIGAGMGTATVIERV
;
A
#
# COMPACT_ATOMS: atom_id res chain seq x y z
N MET A 1 -15.66 6.92 22.28
CA MET A 1 -14.31 6.85 21.68
C MET A 1 -13.99 8.22 21.11
N THR A 2 -12.75 8.68 21.28
CA THR A 2 -12.28 9.97 20.73
C THR A 2 -12.28 9.90 19.20
N GLU A 3 -12.72 10.96 18.53
CA GLU A 3 -12.59 11.08 17.08
C GLU A 3 -11.12 11.21 16.67
N VAL A 4 -10.76 10.59 15.58
CA VAL A 4 -9.40 10.53 15.08
C VAL A 4 -9.32 11.23 13.73
N TYR A 5 -8.34 12.10 13.59
CA TYR A 5 -8.16 12.93 12.42
C TYR A 5 -6.82 12.69 11.72
N ILE A 6 -6.82 12.87 10.41
CA ILE A 6 -5.62 12.98 9.57
C ILE A 6 -5.38 14.47 9.35
N TYR A 7 -4.17 14.92 9.69
CA TYR A 7 -3.78 16.32 9.59
C TYR A 7 -2.90 16.60 8.35
N ASP A 8 -1.99 15.68 8.05
CA ASP A 8 -1.11 15.80 6.87
C ASP A 8 -0.61 14.42 6.44
N HIS A 9 -0.11 14.34 5.22
CA HIS A 9 0.59 13.17 4.72
C HIS A 9 1.64 13.57 3.69
N VAL A 10 2.68 12.77 3.59
CA VAL A 10 3.72 12.88 2.58
C VAL A 10 4.19 11.50 2.14
N ARG A 11 4.76 11.43 0.95
CA ARG A 11 5.49 10.26 0.47
C ARG A 11 6.74 10.66 -0.31
N THR A 12 7.72 9.79 -0.36
CA THR A 12 8.78 9.90 -1.37
C THR A 12 8.23 9.56 -2.75
N PRO A 13 8.89 9.96 -3.85
CA PRO A 13 8.71 9.25 -5.10
C PRO A 13 9.14 7.79 -4.95
N ARG A 14 8.62 6.92 -5.83
CA ARG A 14 8.96 5.49 -5.83
C ARG A 14 10.11 5.26 -6.81
N GLY A 15 11.26 4.79 -6.30
CA GLY A 15 12.41 4.38 -7.10
C GLY A 15 12.29 2.96 -7.59
N ARG A 16 12.83 2.61 -8.77
CA ARG A 16 12.85 1.23 -9.23
C ARG A 16 13.58 0.31 -8.25
N GLY A 17 12.99 -0.81 -7.91
CA GLY A 17 13.51 -1.79 -6.97
C GLY A 17 14.62 -2.67 -7.57
N LYS A 18 15.64 -2.04 -8.14
CA LYS A 18 16.80 -2.68 -8.76
C LYS A 18 18.08 -1.98 -8.34
N LYS A 19 19.23 -2.66 -8.49
CA LYS A 19 20.54 -2.08 -8.15
C LYS A 19 20.88 -0.80 -8.93
N ASP A 20 20.32 -0.63 -10.13
CA ASP A 20 20.45 0.56 -10.96
C ASP A 20 19.27 1.56 -10.78
N GLY A 21 18.37 1.31 -9.81
CA GLY A 21 17.29 2.24 -9.46
C GLY A 21 17.79 3.46 -8.72
N SER A 22 17.16 4.60 -8.95
CA SER A 22 17.63 5.90 -8.44
C SER A 22 17.73 5.96 -6.90
N LEU A 23 16.91 5.19 -6.17
CA LEU A 23 16.91 5.17 -4.69
C LEU A 23 17.79 4.07 -4.08
N HIS A 24 18.45 3.22 -4.89
CA HIS A 24 19.25 2.10 -4.37
C HIS A 24 20.33 2.53 -3.38
N GLU A 25 21.02 3.64 -3.64
CA GLU A 25 22.08 4.16 -2.78
C GLU A 25 21.56 4.95 -1.56
N VAL A 26 20.23 5.12 -1.45
CA VAL A 26 19.60 5.79 -0.31
C VAL A 26 19.18 4.74 0.73
N PRO A 27 19.80 4.69 1.91
CA PRO A 27 19.43 3.74 2.95
C PRO A 27 17.95 3.84 3.35
N SER A 28 17.34 2.72 3.72
CA SER A 28 15.92 2.66 4.14
C SER A 28 15.60 3.67 5.26
N VAL A 29 16.49 3.78 6.24
CA VAL A 29 16.36 4.75 7.35
C VAL A 29 16.33 6.20 6.85
N ARG A 30 17.10 6.52 5.81
CA ARG A 30 17.13 7.87 5.20
C ARG A 30 15.82 8.19 4.47
N LEU A 31 15.25 7.22 3.74
CA LEU A 31 13.93 7.38 3.10
C LEU A 31 12.85 7.65 4.15
N ALA A 32 12.81 6.88 5.25
CA ALA A 32 11.89 7.10 6.35
C ALA A 32 12.11 8.47 7.01
N ALA A 33 13.37 8.84 7.31
CA ALA A 33 13.71 10.13 7.91
C ALA A 33 13.23 11.31 7.07
N LYS A 34 13.34 11.25 5.73
CA LYS A 34 12.87 12.32 4.84
C LYS A 34 11.35 12.56 4.99
N THR A 35 10.56 11.53 5.18
CA THR A 35 9.12 11.70 5.41
C THR A 35 8.82 12.34 6.78
N LEU A 36 9.60 11.98 7.80
CA LEU A 36 9.49 12.57 9.13
C LEU A 36 9.91 14.05 9.12
N GLU A 37 11.06 14.38 8.48
CA GLU A 37 11.50 15.75 8.29
C GLU A 37 10.40 16.60 7.64
N ALA A 38 9.81 16.12 6.55
CA ALA A 38 8.79 16.85 5.83
C ALA A 38 7.51 17.06 6.66
N ILE A 39 7.03 16.06 7.39
CA ILE A 39 5.88 16.20 8.29
C ILE A 39 6.17 17.23 9.40
N ARG A 40 7.36 17.16 10.01
CA ARG A 40 7.79 18.12 11.03
C ARG A 40 7.80 19.56 10.50
N ASP A 41 8.50 19.76 9.40
CA ASP A 41 8.82 21.10 8.88
C ASP A 41 7.56 21.78 8.30
N ARG A 42 6.72 21.03 7.56
CA ARG A 42 5.48 21.55 6.97
C ARG A 42 4.46 21.98 8.01
N ASN A 43 4.45 21.31 9.15
CA ASN A 43 3.47 21.51 10.22
C ASN A 43 4.04 22.27 11.42
N GLY A 44 5.31 22.65 11.39
CA GLY A 44 5.97 23.33 12.51
C GLY A 44 5.91 22.52 13.81
N LEU A 45 6.00 21.17 13.72
CA LEU A 45 5.75 20.31 14.86
C LEU A 45 6.81 20.44 15.95
N ASN A 46 6.37 20.66 17.18
CA ASN A 46 7.19 20.35 18.34
C ASN A 46 7.25 18.84 18.54
N THR A 47 8.33 18.22 18.08
CA THR A 47 8.49 16.76 18.09
C THR A 47 8.56 16.12 19.47
N ALA A 48 8.70 16.93 20.53
CA ALA A 48 8.60 16.45 21.90
C ALA A 48 7.15 16.09 22.32
N ASN A 49 6.16 16.54 21.54
CA ASN A 49 4.74 16.26 21.71
C ASN A 49 4.24 15.17 20.74
N VAL A 50 5.13 14.47 20.04
CA VAL A 50 4.78 13.28 19.25
C VAL A 50 4.83 12.09 20.19
N ASP A 51 3.66 11.46 20.40
CA ASP A 51 3.51 10.37 21.37
C ASP A 51 4.05 9.05 20.83
N ASP A 52 3.96 8.81 19.50
CA ASP A 52 4.55 7.63 18.87
C ASP A 52 4.83 7.85 17.37
N ILE A 53 5.75 7.05 16.84
CA ILE A 53 6.04 6.93 15.39
C ILE A 53 5.90 5.47 15.00
N ILE A 54 4.86 5.13 14.24
CA ILE A 54 4.52 3.75 13.88
C ILE A 54 4.75 3.56 12.39
N MET A 55 5.70 2.71 12.00
CA MET A 55 6.00 2.47 10.58
C MET A 55 5.92 0.99 10.21
N GLY A 56 5.25 0.72 9.09
CA GLY A 56 5.29 -0.55 8.40
C GLY A 56 6.64 -0.79 7.74
N CYS A 57 7.19 -1.98 7.94
CA CYS A 57 8.34 -2.49 7.19
C CYS A 57 8.20 -4.01 7.15
N VAL A 58 8.18 -4.59 5.94
CA VAL A 58 7.86 -6.01 5.75
C VAL A 58 9.05 -6.90 6.00
N ASP A 59 10.21 -6.49 5.47
CA ASP A 59 11.48 -7.21 5.65
C ASP A 59 12.44 -6.40 6.54
N PRO A 60 12.23 -6.42 7.89
CA PRO A 60 12.97 -5.59 8.84
C PRO A 60 14.35 -6.16 9.17
N VAL A 61 15.18 -6.35 8.15
CA VAL A 61 16.53 -6.89 8.25
C VAL A 61 17.55 -5.95 7.62
N MET A 62 18.84 -6.16 7.89
CA MET A 62 19.92 -5.32 7.40
C MET A 62 19.71 -3.84 7.79
N ASP A 63 19.77 -2.91 6.84
CA ASP A 63 19.58 -1.47 7.08
C ASP A 63 18.11 -1.05 7.30
N ALA A 64 17.15 -1.97 7.12
CA ALA A 64 15.75 -1.79 7.49
C ALA A 64 15.41 -2.35 8.89
N GLY A 65 16.37 -2.95 9.57
CA GLY A 65 16.19 -3.57 10.89
C GLY A 65 16.21 -2.60 12.08
N ALA A 66 16.24 -3.17 13.28
CA ALA A 66 16.47 -2.47 14.54
C ALA A 66 15.53 -1.29 14.84
N VAL A 67 14.22 -1.52 14.66
CA VAL A 67 13.18 -0.51 14.92
C VAL A 67 13.40 0.76 14.11
N ILE A 68 13.36 0.60 12.79
CA ILE A 68 13.68 1.66 11.82
C ILE A 68 12.99 3.01 12.10
N PRO A 69 11.71 3.12 12.57
CA PRO A 69 11.10 4.43 12.85
C PRO A 69 11.84 5.21 13.94
N LYS A 70 12.39 4.53 14.96
CA LYS A 70 13.18 5.22 15.99
C LYS A 70 14.53 5.69 15.45
N ALA A 71 15.19 4.88 14.63
CA ALA A 71 16.43 5.27 13.95
C ALA A 71 16.21 6.46 12.99
N ALA A 72 15.11 6.43 12.22
CA ALA A 72 14.71 7.52 11.34
C ALA A 72 14.38 8.81 12.10
N ALA A 73 13.76 8.70 13.28
CA ALA A 73 13.48 9.85 14.14
C ALA A 73 14.77 10.54 14.64
N PHE A 74 15.79 9.78 14.99
CA PHE A 74 17.11 10.34 15.32
C PHE A 74 17.72 11.08 14.13
N GLU A 75 17.70 10.47 12.96
CA GLU A 75 18.23 11.07 11.75
C GLU A 75 17.44 12.32 11.34
N ALA A 76 16.11 12.31 11.47
CA ALA A 76 15.24 13.45 11.20
C ALA A 76 15.32 14.56 12.27
N GLY A 77 16.14 14.42 13.31
CA GLY A 77 16.29 15.40 14.37
C GLY A 77 15.06 15.55 15.27
N TYR A 78 14.30 14.49 15.47
CA TYR A 78 13.20 14.47 16.41
C TYR A 78 13.69 14.45 17.85
N SER A 79 12.85 14.93 18.76
CA SER A 79 13.09 14.83 20.20
C SER A 79 13.35 13.37 20.60
N THR A 80 14.28 13.16 21.53
CA THR A 80 14.53 11.84 22.12
C THR A 80 13.31 11.26 22.83
N LYS A 81 12.32 12.10 23.18
CA LYS A 81 11.05 11.70 23.78
C LYS A 81 10.12 10.98 22.80
N ALA A 82 10.23 11.23 21.49
CA ALA A 82 9.43 10.53 20.50
C ALA A 82 9.88 9.07 20.41
N PRO A 83 9.05 8.09 20.79
CA PRO A 83 9.36 6.67 20.64
C PRO A 83 9.18 6.22 19.18
N GLY A 84 9.34 4.93 18.92
CA GLY A 84 9.10 4.38 17.60
C GLY A 84 8.74 2.91 17.67
N MET A 85 7.79 2.47 16.87
CA MET A 85 7.36 1.09 16.75
C MET A 85 7.31 0.66 15.29
N GLN A 86 7.86 -0.50 15.00
CA GLN A 86 7.82 -1.13 13.69
C GLN A 86 6.81 -2.26 13.66
N ILE A 87 5.97 -2.32 12.63
CA ILE A 87 4.96 -3.38 12.47
C ILE A 87 5.05 -4.03 11.10
N SER A 88 4.56 -5.26 10.98
CA SER A 88 4.40 -5.96 9.71
C SER A 88 3.05 -6.66 9.63
N ARG A 89 2.31 -6.38 8.58
CA ARG A 89 1.23 -7.17 8.01
C ARG A 89 1.42 -7.20 6.49
N PHE A 90 2.59 -7.61 6.04
CA PHE A 90 2.97 -7.63 4.62
C PHE A 90 2.55 -6.35 3.88
N CYS A 91 1.89 -6.47 2.72
CA CYS A 91 1.48 -5.36 1.86
C CYS A 91 0.65 -4.27 2.55
N ALA A 92 -0.03 -4.59 3.65
CA ALA A 92 -0.89 -3.64 4.36
C ALA A 92 -0.20 -2.91 5.53
N SER A 93 1.07 -3.18 5.80
CA SER A 93 1.77 -2.66 6.98
C SER A 93 1.65 -1.14 7.13
N GLY A 94 1.71 -0.38 6.05
CA GLY A 94 1.58 1.08 6.09
C GLY A 94 0.17 1.56 6.44
N LEU A 95 -0.89 0.89 5.95
CA LEU A 95 -2.26 1.22 6.32
C LEU A 95 -2.57 0.79 7.76
N ASP A 96 -2.07 -0.38 8.15
CA ASP A 96 -2.23 -0.86 9.52
C ASP A 96 -1.45 -0.01 10.55
N ALA A 97 -0.32 0.59 10.16
CA ALA A 97 0.34 1.59 10.99
C ALA A 97 -0.59 2.79 11.28
N VAL A 98 -1.30 3.29 10.26
CA VAL A 98 -2.31 4.34 10.43
C VAL A 98 -3.50 3.86 11.27
N ASN A 99 -3.99 2.64 11.05
CA ASN A 99 -5.08 2.05 11.83
C ASN A 99 -4.69 1.84 13.30
N PHE A 100 -3.45 1.45 13.55
CA PHE A 100 -2.91 1.27 14.90
C PHE A 100 -2.80 2.62 15.63
N ALA A 101 -2.27 3.64 14.95
CA ALA A 101 -2.24 5.02 15.44
C ALA A 101 -3.66 5.51 15.76
N ALA A 102 -4.61 5.29 14.85
CA ALA A 102 -6.02 5.63 15.06
C ALA A 102 -6.61 4.92 16.27
N GLY A 103 -6.29 3.65 16.48
CA GLY A 103 -6.71 2.87 17.64
C GLY A 103 -6.18 3.45 18.96
N LYS A 104 -4.90 3.84 19.02
CA LYS A 104 -4.26 4.46 20.19
C LYS A 104 -4.90 5.82 20.53
N VAL A 105 -5.10 6.67 19.52
CA VAL A 105 -5.76 7.96 19.67
C VAL A 105 -7.22 7.80 20.10
N ALA A 106 -7.98 6.88 19.49
CA ALA A 106 -9.37 6.61 19.85
C ALA A 106 -9.52 6.08 21.29
N ALA A 107 -8.53 5.32 21.78
CA ALA A 107 -8.46 4.83 23.15
C ALA A 107 -8.04 5.92 24.16
N GLY A 108 -7.55 7.07 23.70
CA GLY A 108 -7.06 8.16 24.55
C GLY A 108 -5.69 7.90 25.17
N SER A 109 -4.91 6.95 24.63
CA SER A 109 -3.54 6.71 25.08
C SER A 109 -2.54 7.67 24.45
N ASP A 110 -2.83 8.18 23.27
CA ASP A 110 -1.97 9.08 22.50
C ASP A 110 -2.83 10.23 21.92
N ASP A 111 -2.24 11.39 21.73
CA ASP A 111 -2.88 12.56 21.13
C ASP A 111 -2.36 12.83 19.71
N ILE A 112 -1.05 12.66 19.46
CA ILE A 112 -0.40 12.90 18.17
C ILE A 112 0.54 11.75 17.83
N VAL A 113 0.26 11.08 16.72
CA VAL A 113 1.04 9.93 16.22
C VAL A 113 1.43 10.18 14.78
N ILE A 114 2.66 9.86 14.41
CA ILE A 114 3.05 9.78 13.01
C ILE A 114 3.05 8.31 12.59
N ALA A 115 2.25 7.98 11.59
CA ALA A 115 2.12 6.62 11.09
C ALA A 115 2.52 6.55 9.62
N GLY A 116 3.00 5.41 9.15
CA GLY A 116 3.38 5.28 7.75
C GLY A 116 4.16 4.01 7.49
N GLY A 117 5.19 4.10 6.66
CA GLY A 117 6.04 2.95 6.41
C GLY A 117 7.16 3.23 5.42
N VAL A 118 8.03 2.25 5.30
CA VAL A 118 9.17 2.27 4.40
C VAL A 118 9.47 0.87 3.89
N GLU A 119 9.83 0.78 2.62
CA GLU A 119 10.43 -0.43 2.04
C GLU A 119 11.46 -0.03 1.00
N SER A 120 12.64 -0.63 1.04
CA SER A 120 13.66 -0.48 0.02
C SER A 120 13.96 -1.85 -0.60
N MET A 121 13.12 -2.22 -1.58
CA MET A 121 13.13 -3.56 -2.17
C MET A 121 14.33 -3.78 -3.10
N SER A 122 15.03 -2.71 -3.49
CA SER A 122 16.30 -2.79 -4.22
C SER A 122 17.46 -3.23 -3.31
N ARG A 123 17.37 -2.95 -1.99
CA ARG A 123 18.39 -3.24 -0.98
C ARG A 123 18.08 -4.48 -0.18
N VAL A 124 16.82 -4.65 0.21
CA VAL A 124 16.31 -5.79 0.98
C VAL A 124 15.23 -6.46 0.13
N GLY A 125 15.54 -7.61 -0.46
CA GLY A 125 14.60 -8.36 -1.29
C GLY A 125 13.46 -8.95 -0.48
N MET A 126 12.30 -9.17 -1.14
CA MET A 126 11.15 -9.81 -0.49
C MET A 126 11.52 -11.17 0.13
N GLY A 127 11.06 -11.40 1.37
CA GLY A 127 11.26 -12.64 2.09
C GLY A 127 12.62 -12.79 2.75
N MET A 128 13.46 -11.77 2.75
CA MET A 128 14.78 -11.83 3.40
C MET A 128 14.68 -11.96 4.93
N SER A 129 13.56 -11.57 5.53
CA SER A 129 13.29 -11.80 6.95
C SER A 129 13.02 -13.27 7.30
N GLY A 130 12.86 -14.14 6.30
CA GLY A 130 12.53 -15.53 6.50
C GLY A 130 11.08 -15.71 6.97
N GLY A 131 10.76 -16.92 7.45
CA GLY A 131 9.47 -17.19 8.07
C GLY A 131 8.89 -18.57 7.74
N SER A 132 8.22 -19.15 8.73
CA SER A 132 7.68 -20.51 8.63
C SER A 132 6.60 -20.63 7.54
N TRP A 133 5.86 -19.55 7.26
CA TRP A 133 4.76 -19.58 6.30
C TRP A 133 5.21 -20.06 4.90
N TYR A 134 6.39 -19.69 4.44
CA TYR A 134 6.91 -20.16 3.14
C TYR A 134 8.12 -21.08 3.21
N MET A 135 8.69 -21.32 4.42
CA MET A 135 9.89 -22.15 4.60
C MET A 135 9.62 -23.48 5.30
N ASP A 136 8.54 -23.60 6.08
CA ASP A 136 8.23 -24.78 6.87
C ASP A 136 7.05 -25.55 6.26
N PRO A 137 7.26 -26.78 5.74
CA PRO A 137 6.20 -27.59 5.15
C PRO A 137 5.01 -27.86 6.10
N SER A 138 5.26 -27.95 7.42
CA SER A 138 4.19 -28.16 8.41
C SER A 138 3.23 -26.97 8.53
N VAL A 139 3.65 -25.79 8.06
CA VAL A 139 2.87 -24.55 8.05
C VAL A 139 2.35 -24.22 6.66
N ASN A 140 3.19 -24.36 5.63
CA ASN A 140 2.82 -23.94 4.30
C ASN A 140 1.84 -24.89 3.60
N PHE A 141 1.88 -26.20 3.85
CA PHE A 141 0.92 -27.15 3.29
C PHE A 141 -0.51 -26.92 3.79
N PRO A 142 -0.79 -26.86 5.11
CA PRO A 142 -2.12 -26.50 5.60
C PRO A 142 -2.58 -25.10 5.18
N GLY A 143 -1.64 -24.19 4.95
CA GLY A 143 -1.89 -22.82 4.51
C GLY A 143 -2.03 -22.66 2.99
N TYR A 144 -1.99 -23.74 2.21
CA TYR A 144 -2.06 -23.69 0.73
C TYR A 144 -1.11 -22.65 0.12
N PHE A 145 0.13 -22.60 0.63
CA PHE A 145 1.11 -21.60 0.17
C PHE A 145 1.39 -21.72 -1.33
N MET A 146 1.27 -20.61 -2.01
CA MET A 146 1.66 -20.44 -3.41
C MET A 146 2.34 -19.07 -3.60
N PRO A 147 3.20 -18.90 -4.62
CA PRO A 147 3.63 -17.58 -5.05
C PRO A 147 2.43 -16.70 -5.41
N GLN A 148 2.43 -15.44 -4.98
CA GLN A 148 1.29 -14.52 -5.16
C GLN A 148 0.78 -14.42 -6.60
N GLY A 149 1.68 -14.49 -7.59
CA GLY A 149 1.29 -14.44 -8.99
C GLY A 149 0.51 -15.66 -9.45
N VAL A 150 0.80 -16.86 -8.89
CA VAL A 150 -0.01 -18.08 -9.16
C VAL A 150 -1.40 -17.92 -8.54
N SER A 151 -1.49 -17.35 -7.34
CA SER A 151 -2.78 -17.01 -6.71
C SER A 151 -3.57 -15.97 -7.54
N ALA A 152 -2.90 -14.96 -8.09
CA ALA A 152 -3.53 -13.98 -8.98
C ALA A 152 -4.08 -14.63 -10.26
N ASP A 153 -3.34 -15.57 -10.86
CA ASP A 153 -3.78 -16.32 -12.03
C ASP A 153 -4.95 -17.28 -11.69
N LEU A 154 -4.95 -17.86 -10.48
CA LEU A 154 -6.09 -18.64 -9.98
C LEU A 154 -7.33 -17.76 -9.81
N ILE A 155 -7.18 -16.52 -9.29
CA ILE A 155 -8.28 -15.54 -9.22
C ILE A 155 -8.80 -15.22 -10.62
N ALA A 156 -7.91 -14.90 -11.58
CA ALA A 156 -8.30 -14.60 -12.95
C ALA A 156 -9.09 -15.77 -13.57
N THR A 157 -8.62 -16.99 -13.38
CA THR A 157 -9.26 -18.19 -13.88
C THR A 157 -10.63 -18.40 -13.25
N LYS A 158 -10.69 -18.39 -11.90
CA LYS A 158 -11.92 -18.68 -11.16
C LYS A 158 -13.04 -17.68 -11.43
N TYR A 159 -12.68 -16.40 -11.61
CA TYR A 159 -13.66 -15.32 -11.82
C TYR A 159 -13.79 -14.89 -13.29
N GLY A 160 -13.13 -15.58 -14.21
CA GLY A 160 -13.33 -15.45 -15.66
C GLY A 160 -12.65 -14.24 -16.28
N PHE A 161 -11.54 -13.75 -15.74
CA PHE A 161 -10.77 -12.66 -16.34
C PHE A 161 -9.77 -13.18 -17.36
N SER A 162 -9.87 -12.68 -18.59
CA SER A 162 -8.96 -13.00 -19.66
C SER A 162 -7.64 -12.22 -19.56
N ARG A 163 -6.68 -12.59 -20.41
CA ARG A 163 -5.46 -11.82 -20.61
C ARG A 163 -5.75 -10.38 -21.04
N ASP A 164 -6.69 -10.19 -21.94
CA ASP A 164 -7.06 -8.86 -22.45
C ASP A 164 -7.69 -7.99 -21.34
N ASP A 165 -8.48 -8.57 -20.42
CA ASP A 165 -9.06 -7.84 -19.31
C ASP A 165 -7.99 -7.30 -18.36
N VAL A 166 -7.03 -8.14 -17.97
CA VAL A 166 -5.95 -7.73 -17.04
C VAL A 166 -4.98 -6.76 -17.70
N ASP A 167 -4.71 -6.89 -19.00
CA ASP A 167 -3.88 -5.97 -19.76
C ASP A 167 -4.59 -4.61 -19.97
N ALA A 168 -5.88 -4.60 -20.27
CA ALA A 168 -6.67 -3.38 -20.41
C ALA A 168 -6.69 -2.57 -19.11
N TYR A 169 -6.85 -3.25 -17.96
CA TYR A 169 -6.74 -2.60 -16.65
C TYR A 169 -5.36 -1.97 -16.44
N ALA A 170 -4.30 -2.69 -16.78
CA ALA A 170 -2.93 -2.20 -16.63
C ALA A 170 -2.63 -0.96 -17.50
N VAL A 171 -3.12 -0.94 -18.74
CA VAL A 171 -3.04 0.22 -19.64
C VAL A 171 -3.74 1.42 -19.02
N GLU A 172 -4.93 1.22 -18.44
CA GLU A 172 -5.68 2.29 -17.81
C GLU A 172 -4.96 2.83 -16.55
N SER A 173 -4.37 1.96 -15.72
CA SER A 173 -3.54 2.39 -14.57
C SER A 173 -2.38 3.28 -15.02
N GLN A 174 -1.66 2.91 -16.08
CA GLN A 174 -0.57 3.72 -16.64
C GLN A 174 -1.05 5.09 -17.15
N LYS A 175 -2.16 5.12 -17.87
CA LYS A 175 -2.75 6.38 -18.38
C LYS A 175 -3.14 7.32 -17.24
N ARG A 176 -3.82 6.80 -16.21
CA ARG A 176 -4.24 7.59 -15.05
C ARG A 176 -3.04 8.13 -14.27
N ALA A 177 -2.03 7.30 -14.03
CA ALA A 177 -0.82 7.74 -13.35
C ALA A 177 -0.08 8.83 -14.14
N ALA A 178 0.07 8.68 -15.45
CA ALA A 178 0.68 9.69 -16.31
C ALA A 178 -0.09 11.01 -16.26
N HIS A 179 -1.42 10.95 -16.42
CA HIS A 179 -2.29 12.13 -16.34
C HIS A 179 -2.17 12.83 -14.98
N ALA A 180 -2.22 12.08 -13.87
CA ALA A 180 -2.11 12.65 -12.53
C ALA A 180 -0.77 13.39 -12.31
N TRP A 181 0.33 12.83 -12.82
CA TRP A 181 1.64 13.48 -12.78
C TRP A 181 1.69 14.73 -13.66
N GLU A 182 1.17 14.69 -14.88
CA GLU A 182 1.12 15.83 -15.79
C GLU A 182 0.28 16.98 -15.23
N GLN A 183 -0.84 16.66 -14.57
CA GLN A 183 -1.71 17.65 -13.94
C GLN A 183 -1.22 18.11 -12.56
N GLY A 184 -0.12 17.57 -12.06
CA GLY A 184 0.47 17.94 -10.78
C GLY A 184 -0.36 17.53 -9.55
N TYR A 185 -1.19 16.47 -9.64
CA TYR A 185 -2.04 16.02 -8.53
C TYR A 185 -1.22 15.53 -7.32
N PHE A 186 0.01 15.11 -7.52
CA PHE A 186 0.92 14.67 -6.46
C PHE A 186 1.84 15.75 -5.88
N LYS A 187 1.75 17.00 -6.37
CA LYS A 187 2.70 18.08 -6.01
C LYS A 187 2.76 18.40 -4.50
N ASN A 188 1.64 18.18 -3.79
CA ASN A 188 1.53 18.50 -2.37
C ASN A 188 1.96 17.32 -1.47
N SER A 189 1.94 16.11 -1.99
CA SER A 189 2.22 14.87 -1.23
C SER A 189 3.60 14.29 -1.50
N VAL A 190 4.14 14.43 -2.73
CA VAL A 190 5.46 13.91 -3.07
C VAL A 190 6.55 14.88 -2.66
N ILE A 191 7.48 14.40 -1.84
CA ILE A 191 8.67 15.12 -1.41
C ILE A 191 9.88 14.61 -2.20
N PRO A 192 10.65 15.48 -2.88
CA PRO A 192 11.87 15.07 -3.57
C PRO A 192 12.89 14.44 -2.62
N VAL A 193 13.48 13.33 -3.03
CA VAL A 193 14.62 12.74 -2.33
C VAL A 193 15.88 13.44 -2.81
N LYS A 194 16.65 13.99 -1.87
CA LYS A 194 17.88 14.75 -2.14
C LYS A 194 19.04 14.12 -1.38
N ASP A 195 20.24 14.29 -1.96
CA ASP A 195 21.48 13.95 -1.28
C ASP A 195 21.81 14.96 -0.15
N GLN A 196 22.94 14.73 0.52
CA GLN A 196 23.41 15.59 1.61
C GLN A 196 23.84 17.01 1.14
N ASN A 197 24.06 17.20 -0.16
CA ASN A 197 24.42 18.49 -0.75
C ASN A 197 23.19 19.23 -1.31
N GLY A 198 21.99 18.64 -1.20
CA GLY A 198 20.74 19.19 -1.69
C GLY A 198 20.43 18.90 -3.15
N LEU A 199 21.25 18.10 -3.84
CA LEU A 199 20.99 17.68 -5.22
C LEU A 199 19.84 16.68 -5.25
N VAL A 200 18.91 16.86 -6.19
CA VAL A 200 17.78 15.96 -6.36
C VAL A 200 18.24 14.62 -6.93
N ILE A 201 17.99 13.55 -6.19
CA ILE A 201 18.20 12.15 -6.62
C ILE A 201 16.98 11.67 -7.40
N LEU A 202 15.78 11.90 -6.85
CA LEU A 202 14.51 11.52 -7.48
C LEU A 202 13.38 12.44 -7.00
N ASP A 203 12.54 12.94 -7.92
CA ASP A 203 11.42 13.84 -7.65
C ASP A 203 10.07 13.35 -8.21
N ARG A 204 10.07 12.24 -8.97
CA ARG A 204 8.87 11.61 -9.53
C ARG A 204 8.97 10.09 -9.50
N ASP A 205 7.80 9.41 -9.59
CA ASP A 205 7.78 7.94 -9.62
C ASP A 205 8.49 7.41 -10.87
N GLU A 206 9.55 6.61 -10.65
CA GLU A 206 10.49 6.16 -11.69
C GLU A 206 9.97 4.95 -12.48
N HIS A 207 9.01 4.20 -11.90
CA HIS A 207 8.55 2.95 -12.49
C HIS A 207 7.59 3.14 -13.67
N MET A 208 6.91 4.26 -13.78
CA MET A 208 5.89 4.54 -14.77
C MET A 208 6.36 4.37 -16.21
N ARG A 209 5.48 3.86 -17.05
CA ARG A 209 5.65 3.67 -18.49
C ARG A 209 4.46 4.24 -19.26
N PRO A 210 4.36 5.57 -19.40
CA PRO A 210 3.18 6.24 -19.97
C PRO A 210 2.78 5.78 -21.37
N GLY A 211 3.73 5.24 -22.16
CA GLY A 211 3.49 4.73 -23.51
C GLY A 211 3.02 3.27 -23.58
N THR A 212 2.69 2.66 -22.43
CA THR A 212 2.19 1.27 -22.42
C THR A 212 0.84 1.17 -23.14
N ASP A 213 0.73 0.23 -24.08
CA ASP A 213 -0.50 -0.10 -24.79
C ASP A 213 -0.74 -1.62 -24.83
N MET A 214 -1.90 -2.03 -25.33
CA MET A 214 -2.30 -3.43 -25.41
C MET A 214 -1.33 -4.27 -26.26
N GLN A 215 -0.77 -3.70 -27.34
CA GLN A 215 0.15 -4.42 -28.22
C GLN A 215 1.49 -4.70 -27.51
N ALA A 216 2.00 -3.75 -26.78
CA ALA A 216 3.21 -3.91 -25.99
C ALA A 216 3.02 -4.98 -24.89
N LEU A 217 1.88 -4.98 -24.19
CA LEU A 217 1.57 -5.96 -23.14
C LEU A 217 1.35 -7.36 -23.72
N ALA A 218 0.65 -7.49 -24.85
CA ALA A 218 0.40 -8.78 -25.51
C ALA A 218 1.70 -9.53 -25.88
N SER A 219 2.80 -8.82 -26.06
CA SER A 219 4.12 -9.42 -26.38
C SER A 219 4.81 -10.07 -25.17
N LEU A 220 4.32 -9.83 -23.94
CA LEU A 220 4.93 -10.33 -22.71
C LEU A 220 4.44 -11.75 -22.39
N ASN A 221 5.37 -12.62 -22.00
CA ASN A 221 5.02 -13.97 -21.55
C ASN A 221 4.44 -13.95 -20.13
N ALA A 222 3.55 -14.89 -19.83
CA ALA A 222 3.04 -15.10 -18.47
C ALA A 222 4.20 -15.45 -17.52
N SER A 223 4.35 -14.67 -16.44
CA SER A 223 5.52 -14.77 -15.56
C SER A 223 5.41 -15.91 -14.54
N PHE A 224 4.19 -16.38 -14.27
CA PHE A 224 3.94 -17.33 -13.18
C PHE A 224 3.59 -18.74 -13.65
N GLN A 225 3.56 -18.98 -14.96
CA GLN A 225 3.31 -20.30 -15.53
C GLN A 225 4.37 -21.32 -15.09
N MET A 226 5.63 -21.00 -15.24
CA MET A 226 6.71 -21.93 -14.87
C MET A 226 6.71 -22.27 -13.36
N PRO A 227 6.61 -21.32 -12.43
CA PRO A 227 6.41 -21.64 -11.03
C PRO A 227 5.16 -22.48 -10.76
N GLY A 228 4.05 -22.18 -11.42
CA GLY A 228 2.80 -22.93 -11.28
C GLY A 228 2.93 -24.37 -11.69
N GLU A 229 3.23 -24.61 -12.97
CA GLU A 229 3.28 -25.94 -13.57
C GLU A 229 4.47 -26.77 -13.08
N MET A 230 5.69 -26.26 -13.22
CA MET A 230 6.91 -26.99 -12.87
C MET A 230 7.28 -26.92 -11.40
N GLY A 231 6.91 -25.84 -10.71
CA GLY A 231 7.08 -25.69 -9.27
C GLY A 231 6.05 -26.45 -8.43
N GLY A 232 5.01 -27.02 -9.06
CA GLY A 232 3.96 -27.79 -8.42
C GLY A 232 2.89 -26.95 -7.71
N PHE A 233 2.94 -25.63 -7.82
CA PHE A 233 1.99 -24.74 -7.11
C PHE A 233 0.59 -24.74 -7.77
N GLU A 234 0.47 -25.09 -9.04
CA GLU A 234 -0.85 -25.30 -9.67
C GLU A 234 -1.62 -26.41 -8.95
N ALA A 235 -0.96 -27.53 -8.64
CA ALA A 235 -1.60 -28.64 -7.92
C ALA A 235 -2.11 -28.21 -6.54
N VAL A 236 -1.39 -27.31 -5.85
CA VAL A 236 -1.84 -26.74 -4.55
C VAL A 236 -3.11 -25.91 -4.76
N GLY A 237 -3.15 -25.05 -5.77
CA GLY A 237 -4.32 -24.24 -6.10
C GLY A 237 -5.54 -25.08 -6.48
N LEU A 238 -5.35 -26.11 -7.32
CA LEU A 238 -6.43 -27.01 -7.75
C LEU A 238 -6.92 -27.91 -6.58
N GLN A 239 -6.07 -28.27 -5.65
CA GLN A 239 -6.48 -28.98 -4.44
C GLN A 239 -7.37 -28.12 -3.55
N ALA A 240 -7.08 -26.83 -3.42
CA ALA A 240 -7.88 -25.89 -2.65
C ALA A 240 -9.21 -25.53 -3.37
N HIS A 241 -9.17 -25.49 -4.72
CA HIS A 241 -10.28 -25.11 -5.59
C HIS A 241 -10.55 -26.17 -6.65
N PRO A 242 -11.12 -27.34 -6.26
CA PRO A 242 -11.34 -28.47 -7.18
C PRO A 242 -12.36 -28.20 -8.31
N GLU A 243 -13.11 -27.10 -8.21
CA GLU A 243 -13.98 -26.63 -9.30
C GLU A 243 -13.19 -26.01 -10.48
N VAL A 244 -11.90 -25.71 -10.31
CA VAL A 244 -11.00 -25.19 -11.35
C VAL A 244 -10.26 -26.37 -11.96
N GLU A 245 -10.42 -26.61 -13.27
CA GLU A 245 -9.75 -27.72 -13.95
C GLU A 245 -8.24 -27.48 -14.21
N ARG A 246 -7.88 -26.23 -14.49
CA ARG A 246 -6.51 -25.77 -14.74
C ARG A 246 -6.41 -24.28 -14.52
N ILE A 247 -5.21 -23.77 -14.20
CA ILE A 247 -4.97 -22.33 -14.07
C ILE A 247 -4.59 -21.75 -15.44
N ASN A 248 -5.28 -20.66 -15.84
CA ASN A 248 -4.90 -19.85 -16.99
C ASN A 248 -3.93 -18.76 -16.56
N TYR A 249 -2.70 -18.81 -17.04
CA TYR A 249 -1.66 -17.86 -16.65
C TYR A 249 -1.74 -16.61 -17.52
N VAL A 250 -2.19 -15.50 -16.92
CA VAL A 250 -2.43 -14.21 -17.60
C VAL A 250 -1.56 -13.07 -17.07
N HIS A 251 -0.95 -13.23 -15.88
CA HIS A 251 -0.18 -12.17 -15.26
C HIS A 251 1.29 -12.18 -15.67
N HIS A 252 1.83 -10.98 -15.83
CA HIS A 252 3.23 -10.70 -16.15
C HIS A 252 3.64 -9.34 -15.56
N ALA A 253 4.90 -8.94 -15.73
CA ALA A 253 5.43 -7.72 -15.15
C ALA A 253 4.68 -6.43 -15.56
N GLY A 254 3.94 -6.44 -16.67
CA GLY A 254 3.20 -5.28 -17.17
C GLY A 254 1.82 -5.08 -16.55
N ASN A 255 1.23 -6.14 -15.96
CA ASN A 255 -0.10 -6.11 -15.32
C ASN A 255 -0.06 -6.54 -13.84
N SER A 256 1.13 -6.50 -13.25
CA SER A 256 1.44 -6.73 -11.84
C SER A 256 2.14 -5.51 -11.25
N SER A 257 2.08 -5.36 -9.93
CA SER A 257 2.74 -4.24 -9.25
C SER A 257 4.25 -4.24 -9.44
N GLY A 258 4.84 -3.05 -9.63
CA GLY A 258 6.28 -2.89 -9.70
C GLY A 258 6.97 -3.04 -8.35
N ILE A 259 8.13 -3.69 -8.34
CA ILE A 259 9.05 -3.73 -7.21
C ILE A 259 9.77 -2.39 -7.14
N VAL A 260 9.66 -1.67 -6.04
CA VAL A 260 10.17 -0.29 -5.90
C VAL A 260 10.61 0.01 -4.47
N ASP A 261 11.34 1.10 -4.31
CA ASP A 261 11.73 1.68 -3.03
C ASP A 261 10.85 2.90 -2.72
N GLY A 262 10.52 3.11 -1.45
CA GLY A 262 9.77 4.30 -1.05
C GLY A 262 9.38 4.33 0.43
N ALA A 263 8.98 5.51 0.89
CA ALA A 263 8.49 5.75 2.24
C ALA A 263 7.31 6.72 2.24
N ALA A 264 6.47 6.63 3.27
CA ALA A 264 5.37 7.55 3.50
C ALA A 264 5.16 7.81 4.99
N ALA A 265 4.62 8.98 5.33
CA ALA A 265 4.19 9.33 6.66
C ALA A 265 2.84 10.07 6.63
N VAL A 266 2.00 9.78 7.62
CA VAL A 266 0.68 10.37 7.85
C VAL A 266 0.65 10.89 9.29
N LEU A 267 0.25 12.13 9.47
CA LEU A 267 0.08 12.76 10.78
C LEU A 267 -1.34 12.52 11.28
N VAL A 268 -1.47 11.75 12.33
CA VAL A 268 -2.76 11.31 12.91
C VAL A 268 -2.87 11.86 14.33
N GLY A 269 -4.06 12.27 14.75
CA GLY A 269 -4.23 12.71 16.14
C GLY A 269 -5.67 12.94 16.56
N SER A 270 -5.83 13.25 17.85
CA SER A 270 -7.09 13.72 18.45
C SER A 270 -7.35 15.16 18.04
N LYS A 271 -8.61 15.61 18.18
CA LYS A 271 -8.96 17.04 17.97
C LYS A 271 -8.20 17.94 18.93
N ALA A 272 -8.07 17.53 20.18
CA ALA A 272 -7.35 18.28 21.20
C ALA A 272 -5.85 18.39 20.90
N GLY A 273 -5.21 17.27 20.52
CA GLY A 273 -3.80 17.25 20.10
C GLY A 273 -3.54 18.15 18.90
N GLY A 274 -4.39 18.08 17.88
CA GLY A 274 -4.31 18.96 16.71
C GLY A 274 -4.44 20.44 17.07
N GLN A 275 -5.40 20.80 17.91
CA GLN A 275 -5.58 22.19 18.38
C GLN A 275 -4.36 22.69 19.15
N THR A 276 -3.79 21.86 20.02
CA THR A 276 -2.58 22.22 20.79
C THR A 276 -1.39 22.50 19.87
N MET A 277 -1.32 21.83 18.72
CA MET A 277 -0.25 22.00 17.73
C MET A 277 -0.61 22.98 16.59
N GLY A 278 -1.78 23.63 16.65
CA GLY A 278 -2.23 24.56 15.61
C GLY A 278 -2.57 23.92 14.28
N LEU A 279 -2.85 22.62 14.27
CA LEU A 279 -3.14 21.84 13.07
C LEU A 279 -4.61 21.92 12.66
N LYS A 280 -4.87 21.86 11.36
CA LYS A 280 -6.22 21.76 10.79
C LYS A 280 -6.47 20.34 10.29
N PRO A 281 -7.55 19.67 10.73
CA PRO A 281 -7.85 18.34 10.23
C PRO A 281 -8.26 18.39 8.75
N ARG A 282 -7.84 17.41 7.98
CA ARG A 282 -8.19 17.22 6.57
C ARG A 282 -9.27 16.15 6.39
N ALA A 283 -9.15 15.06 7.16
CA ALA A 283 -10.14 14.00 7.19
C ALA A 283 -10.23 13.39 8.58
N ARG A 284 -11.34 12.71 8.87
CA ARG A 284 -11.46 11.81 10.02
C ARG A 284 -11.34 10.35 9.56
N ILE A 285 -10.77 9.50 10.39
CA ILE A 285 -10.79 8.06 10.21
C ILE A 285 -12.12 7.55 10.78
N ARG A 286 -13.05 7.19 9.89
CA ARG A 286 -14.41 6.76 10.27
C ARG A 286 -14.41 5.38 10.91
N ALA A 287 -13.73 4.44 10.27
CA ALA A 287 -13.62 3.06 10.72
C ALA A 287 -12.52 2.32 9.98
N PHE A 288 -12.06 1.22 10.56
CA PHE A 288 -11.14 0.29 9.93
C PHE A 288 -11.44 -1.15 10.37
N ALA A 289 -10.99 -2.11 9.57
CA ALA A 289 -11.14 -3.53 9.85
C ALA A 289 -10.02 -4.35 9.19
N ASN A 290 -9.77 -5.54 9.76
CA ASN A 290 -8.89 -6.56 9.21
C ASN A 290 -9.66 -7.88 9.18
N ILE A 291 -9.27 -8.79 8.26
CA ILE A 291 -9.87 -10.11 8.11
C ILE A 291 -8.83 -11.13 7.65
N GLY A 292 -9.02 -12.39 8.02
CA GLY A 292 -8.46 -13.54 7.33
C GLY A 292 -9.40 -13.96 6.20
N SER A 293 -8.86 -14.41 5.08
CA SER A 293 -9.56 -14.81 3.87
C SER A 293 -8.98 -16.12 3.35
N ASP A 294 -9.44 -16.57 2.18
CA ASP A 294 -8.96 -17.79 1.53
C ASP A 294 -7.43 -17.72 1.27
N PRO A 295 -6.64 -18.64 1.82
CA PRO A 295 -5.19 -18.59 1.70
C PRO A 295 -4.65 -18.97 0.31
N ALA A 296 -5.37 -19.78 -0.45
CA ALA A 296 -4.99 -20.18 -1.82
C ALA A 296 -5.26 -19.06 -2.82
N LEU A 297 -6.44 -18.43 -2.77
CA LEU A 297 -6.72 -17.22 -3.53
C LEU A 297 -5.87 -16.05 -3.04
N MET A 298 -5.52 -16.05 -1.76
CA MET A 298 -4.61 -15.12 -1.08
C MET A 298 -5.03 -13.63 -1.18
N LEU A 299 -5.42 -13.16 -2.34
CA LEU A 299 -5.53 -11.74 -2.67
C LEU A 299 -7.00 -11.25 -2.74
N THR A 300 -7.98 -12.08 -2.32
CA THR A 300 -9.42 -11.72 -2.28
C THR A 300 -9.86 -11.03 -0.99
N GLY A 301 -8.98 -10.94 0.01
CA GLY A 301 -9.26 -10.31 1.30
C GLY A 301 -9.85 -8.88 1.25
N PRO A 302 -9.58 -8.04 0.23
CA PRO A 302 -10.26 -6.75 0.06
C PRO A 302 -11.79 -6.84 -0.04
N VAL A 303 -12.33 -7.88 -0.68
CA VAL A 303 -13.79 -8.10 -0.75
C VAL A 303 -14.33 -8.38 0.66
N ASP A 304 -13.76 -9.38 1.33
CA ASP A 304 -14.23 -9.85 2.63
C ASP A 304 -14.13 -8.76 3.71
N VAL A 305 -13.03 -7.98 3.70
CA VAL A 305 -12.83 -6.91 4.69
C VAL A 305 -13.75 -5.72 4.44
N THR A 306 -14.06 -5.42 3.18
CA THR A 306 -15.00 -4.35 2.83
C THR A 306 -16.41 -4.70 3.29
N GLU A 307 -16.89 -5.92 3.05
CA GLU A 307 -18.18 -6.39 3.57
C GLU A 307 -18.26 -6.30 5.10
N LYS A 308 -17.19 -6.75 5.78
CA LYS A 308 -17.07 -6.64 7.24
C LYS A 308 -17.15 -5.18 7.72
N LEU A 309 -16.46 -4.28 7.02
CA LEU A 309 -16.38 -2.86 7.38
C LEU A 309 -17.70 -2.15 7.14
N LEU A 310 -18.35 -2.37 6.00
CA LEU A 310 -19.67 -1.83 5.69
C LEU A 310 -20.71 -2.30 6.70
N LYS A 311 -20.74 -3.58 7.03
CA LYS A 311 -21.62 -4.13 8.07
C LYS A 311 -21.36 -3.48 9.44
N LYS A 312 -20.10 -3.26 9.81
CA LYS A 312 -19.70 -2.65 11.09
C LYS A 312 -20.15 -1.19 11.19
N THR A 313 -20.13 -0.47 10.08
CA THR A 313 -20.43 0.98 10.03
C THR A 313 -21.88 1.30 9.71
N GLY A 314 -22.64 0.31 9.22
CA GLY A 314 -23.99 0.49 8.67
C GLY A 314 -23.98 1.22 7.32
N MET A 315 -22.84 1.30 6.65
CA MET A 315 -22.68 1.92 5.32
C MET A 315 -22.95 0.90 4.23
N SER A 316 -23.31 1.41 3.06
CA SER A 316 -23.38 0.68 1.80
C SER A 316 -22.25 1.09 0.86
N ILE A 317 -22.02 0.32 -0.22
CA ILE A 317 -21.02 0.66 -1.22
C ILE A 317 -21.31 2.00 -1.92
N SER A 318 -22.58 2.38 -2.02
CA SER A 318 -23.02 3.65 -2.64
C SER A 318 -22.69 4.88 -1.79
N ASP A 319 -22.40 4.72 -0.49
CA ASP A 319 -22.00 5.81 0.39
C ASP A 319 -20.51 6.19 0.23
N ILE A 320 -19.77 5.43 -0.58
CA ILE A 320 -18.36 5.65 -0.86
C ILE A 320 -18.21 6.36 -2.20
N ASP A 321 -17.56 7.53 -2.18
CA ASP A 321 -17.31 8.33 -3.39
C ASP A 321 -16.14 7.79 -4.20
N LEU A 322 -15.03 7.44 -3.53
CA LEU A 322 -13.80 6.94 -4.15
C LEU A 322 -13.27 5.69 -3.45
N PHE A 323 -12.64 4.83 -4.23
CA PHE A 323 -11.99 3.61 -3.77
C PHE A 323 -10.51 3.62 -4.16
N GLU A 324 -9.65 3.26 -3.20
CA GLU A 324 -8.23 2.98 -3.43
C GLU A 324 -7.92 1.55 -3.00
N LEU A 325 -7.70 0.68 -3.96
CA LEU A 325 -7.26 -0.70 -3.75
C LEU A 325 -5.85 -0.85 -4.31
N ASN A 326 -4.92 -1.33 -3.50
CA ASN A 326 -3.58 -1.61 -3.99
C ASN A 326 -3.59 -2.58 -5.19
N GLU A 327 -3.02 -2.14 -6.29
CA GLU A 327 -2.93 -2.92 -7.54
C GLU A 327 -1.78 -3.94 -7.47
N ALA A 328 -1.86 -4.91 -6.54
CA ALA A 328 -0.85 -5.96 -6.50
C ALA A 328 -0.79 -6.73 -7.84
N PHE A 329 -1.96 -7.03 -8.38
CA PHE A 329 -2.20 -7.64 -9.70
C PHE A 329 -3.53 -7.11 -10.25
N ALA A 330 -3.65 -7.02 -11.57
CA ALA A 330 -4.87 -6.51 -12.21
C ALA A 330 -6.13 -7.32 -11.82
N ALA A 331 -6.04 -8.66 -11.76
CA ALA A 331 -7.17 -9.52 -11.39
C ALA A 331 -7.73 -9.23 -9.97
N VAL A 332 -6.90 -8.73 -9.06
CA VAL A 332 -7.35 -8.36 -7.70
C VAL A 332 -8.34 -7.20 -7.76
N VAL A 333 -8.03 -6.18 -8.55
CA VAL A 333 -8.91 -5.01 -8.71
C VAL A 333 -10.15 -5.37 -9.51
N LEU A 334 -10.00 -6.14 -10.60
CA LEU A 334 -11.13 -6.61 -11.40
C LEU A 334 -12.11 -7.44 -10.55
N ARG A 335 -11.61 -8.32 -9.69
CA ARG A 335 -12.45 -9.09 -8.75
C ARG A 335 -13.20 -8.18 -7.78
N TYR A 336 -12.56 -7.15 -7.27
CA TYR A 336 -13.18 -6.19 -6.35
C TYR A 336 -14.28 -5.38 -7.05
N LEU A 337 -14.01 -4.87 -8.26
CA LEU A 337 -15.00 -4.19 -9.10
C LEU A 337 -16.22 -5.09 -9.39
N GLN A 338 -15.96 -6.35 -9.76
CA GLN A 338 -16.99 -7.35 -10.04
C GLN A 338 -17.86 -7.67 -8.80
N ALA A 339 -17.22 -7.78 -7.62
CA ALA A 339 -17.91 -8.18 -6.38
C ALA A 339 -18.92 -7.13 -5.91
N PHE A 340 -18.64 -5.87 -6.13
CA PHE A 340 -19.42 -4.74 -5.63
C PHE A 340 -20.09 -3.92 -6.73
N GLU A 341 -19.95 -4.33 -7.98
CA GLU A 341 -20.46 -3.61 -9.17
C GLU A 341 -20.04 -2.13 -9.19
N ILE A 342 -18.79 -1.86 -8.79
CA ILE A 342 -18.25 -0.51 -8.70
C ILE A 342 -17.90 0.01 -10.10
N ASP A 343 -18.32 1.25 -10.40
CA ASP A 343 -17.85 1.96 -11.57
C ASP A 343 -16.32 2.16 -11.50
N HIS A 344 -15.61 1.69 -12.54
CA HIS A 344 -14.17 1.85 -12.63
C HIS A 344 -13.72 3.32 -12.53
N ALA A 345 -14.57 4.29 -12.90
CA ALA A 345 -14.28 5.72 -12.75
C ALA A 345 -14.11 6.19 -11.30
N LYS A 346 -14.53 5.38 -10.32
CA LYS A 346 -14.36 5.64 -8.88
C LYS A 346 -13.16 4.91 -8.26
N MET A 347 -12.54 3.98 -8.99
CA MET A 347 -11.47 3.11 -8.49
C MET A 347 -10.10 3.55 -8.98
N ASN A 348 -9.12 3.74 -8.07
CA ASN A 348 -7.72 4.03 -8.38
C ASN A 348 -7.59 5.14 -9.44
N VAL A 349 -8.28 6.25 -9.19
CA VAL A 349 -8.52 7.30 -10.19
C VAL A 349 -7.26 8.02 -10.68
N ASN A 350 -6.16 7.89 -9.95
CA ASN A 350 -4.83 8.42 -10.30
C ASN A 350 -3.84 7.33 -10.69
N GLY A 351 -4.34 6.16 -11.10
CA GLY A 351 -3.50 4.97 -11.29
C GLY A 351 -3.00 4.39 -9.97
N GLY A 352 -2.27 3.30 -10.01
CA GLY A 352 -1.84 2.60 -8.80
C GLY A 352 -0.50 1.90 -8.93
N ALA A 353 -0.35 0.79 -8.23
CA ALA A 353 0.92 0.09 -8.08
C ALA A 353 1.41 -0.60 -9.37
N ILE A 354 0.54 -0.91 -10.31
CA ILE A 354 0.94 -1.43 -11.64
C ILE A 354 1.75 -0.36 -12.37
N ALA A 355 1.30 0.89 -12.32
CA ALA A 355 2.00 2.00 -12.96
C ALA A 355 3.17 2.52 -12.12
N MET A 356 2.95 2.78 -10.84
CA MET A 356 3.90 3.52 -9.99
C MET A 356 4.74 2.64 -9.07
N GLY A 357 4.33 1.39 -8.82
CA GLY A 357 5.04 0.44 -7.96
C GLY A 357 4.47 0.33 -6.53
N HIS A 358 4.93 -0.72 -5.82
CA HIS A 358 4.43 -1.15 -4.52
C HIS A 358 5.57 -1.34 -3.51
N PRO A 359 6.05 -0.26 -2.83
CA PRO A 359 6.97 -0.41 -1.71
C PRO A 359 6.16 -0.94 -0.52
N LEU A 360 6.26 -2.24 -0.25
CA LEU A 360 5.33 -3.04 0.56
C LEU A 360 4.89 -2.35 1.86
N GLY A 361 5.86 -1.99 2.71
CA GLY A 361 5.59 -1.38 4.02
C GLY A 361 5.01 0.03 3.96
N ALA A 362 5.18 0.75 2.85
CA ALA A 362 4.75 2.14 2.72
C ALA A 362 3.44 2.32 1.97
N THR A 363 3.06 1.37 1.09
CA THR A 363 1.99 1.55 0.11
C THR A 363 0.66 1.95 0.74
N GLY A 364 0.27 1.32 1.86
CA GLY A 364 -1.02 1.62 2.48
C GLY A 364 -1.16 3.08 2.91
N ALA A 365 -0.09 3.67 3.44
CA ALA A 365 -0.06 5.09 3.79
C ALA A 365 -0.02 5.99 2.53
N MET A 366 0.66 5.56 1.46
CA MET A 366 0.72 6.29 0.19
C MET A 366 -0.65 6.42 -0.46
N ILE A 367 -1.40 5.31 -0.58
CA ILE A 367 -2.71 5.30 -1.24
C ILE A 367 -3.78 5.99 -0.40
N LEU A 368 -3.69 5.93 0.94
CA LEU A 368 -4.53 6.70 1.84
C LEU A 368 -4.38 8.21 1.57
N GLY A 369 -3.14 8.69 1.48
CA GLY A 369 -2.85 10.09 1.16
C GLY A 369 -3.31 10.46 -0.24
N THR A 370 -3.12 9.60 -1.23
CA THR A 370 -3.56 9.83 -2.62
C THR A 370 -5.06 10.04 -2.71
N VAL A 371 -5.87 9.18 -2.07
CA VAL A 371 -7.32 9.34 -2.12
C VAL A 371 -7.81 10.52 -1.31
N LEU A 372 -7.14 10.89 -0.21
CA LEU A 372 -7.46 12.10 0.54
C LEU A 372 -7.28 13.36 -0.32
N ASP A 373 -6.15 13.47 -1.02
CA ASP A 373 -5.91 14.58 -1.95
C ASP A 373 -6.99 14.63 -3.06
N GLU A 374 -7.47 13.47 -3.54
CA GLU A 374 -8.53 13.40 -4.54
C GLU A 374 -9.91 13.78 -4.00
N LEU A 375 -10.25 13.41 -2.76
CA LEU A 375 -11.48 13.87 -2.11
C LEU A 375 -11.50 15.41 -2.05
N GLU A 376 -10.39 16.02 -1.64
CA GLU A 376 -10.26 17.48 -1.59
C GLU A 376 -10.34 18.11 -2.97
N ARG A 377 -9.61 17.56 -3.95
CA ARG A 377 -9.54 18.09 -5.30
C ARG A 377 -10.88 18.04 -6.05
N ARG A 378 -11.68 16.98 -5.79
CA ARG A 378 -12.98 16.78 -6.45
C ARG A 378 -14.18 17.26 -5.64
N ASP A 379 -13.95 17.81 -4.45
CA ASP A 379 -15.00 18.19 -3.50
C ASP A 379 -15.93 17.01 -3.14
N LEU A 380 -15.32 15.83 -2.91
CA LEU A 380 -15.98 14.60 -2.48
C LEU A 380 -15.73 14.36 -0.98
N ASN A 381 -16.48 13.44 -0.37
CA ASN A 381 -16.48 13.30 1.09
C ASN A 381 -15.88 12.00 1.60
N THR A 382 -16.17 10.88 0.98
CA THR A 382 -15.91 9.55 1.58
C THR A 382 -15.05 8.68 0.68
N ALA A 383 -14.00 8.10 1.24
CA ALA A 383 -13.19 7.12 0.53
C ALA A 383 -12.97 5.85 1.35
N LEU A 384 -12.85 4.73 0.65
CA LEU A 384 -12.42 3.45 1.19
C LEU A 384 -11.09 3.06 0.61
N VAL A 385 -10.12 2.78 1.51
CA VAL A 385 -8.78 2.31 1.17
C VAL A 385 -8.64 0.86 1.60
N THR A 386 -8.17 -0.01 0.71
CA THR A 386 -8.01 -1.44 1.04
C THR A 386 -6.79 -2.06 0.35
N LEU A 387 -6.25 -3.11 0.95
CA LEU A 387 -5.14 -3.89 0.40
C LEU A 387 -5.39 -5.38 0.59
N CYS A 388 -5.02 -6.15 -0.44
CA CYS A 388 -4.80 -7.58 -0.31
C CYS A 388 -3.44 -7.82 0.38
N ILE A 389 -3.33 -8.97 1.06
CA ILE A 389 -2.21 -9.25 1.94
C ILE A 389 -1.80 -10.71 1.76
N GLY A 390 -0.51 -10.98 1.72
CA GLY A 390 0.02 -12.33 1.72
C GLY A 390 -0.61 -13.20 2.82
N ALA A 391 -0.66 -14.51 2.62
CA ALA A 391 -1.29 -15.50 3.50
C ALA A 391 -2.84 -15.40 3.58
N GLY A 392 -3.51 -14.77 2.64
CA GLY A 392 -4.97 -14.68 2.62
C GLY A 392 -5.52 -13.75 3.71
N MET A 393 -5.22 -12.46 3.64
CA MET A 393 -5.73 -11.45 4.55
C MET A 393 -6.17 -10.20 3.79
N GLY A 394 -6.97 -9.35 4.45
CA GLY A 394 -7.36 -8.03 3.96
C GLY A 394 -7.42 -6.99 5.08
N THR A 395 -7.11 -5.74 4.74
CA THR A 395 -7.34 -4.57 5.59
C THR A 395 -8.08 -3.50 4.82
N ALA A 396 -8.96 -2.77 5.50
CA ALA A 396 -9.67 -1.63 4.92
C ALA A 396 -9.87 -0.51 5.94
N THR A 397 -9.86 0.72 5.43
CA THR A 397 -10.07 1.94 6.22
C THR A 397 -11.01 2.87 5.45
N VAL A 398 -12.03 3.40 6.13
CA VAL A 398 -12.89 4.46 5.60
C VAL A 398 -12.47 5.77 6.21
N ILE A 399 -12.24 6.77 5.36
CA ILE A 399 -11.99 8.15 5.74
C ILE A 399 -13.11 9.06 5.24
N GLU A 400 -13.37 10.13 5.97
CA GLU A 400 -14.33 11.17 5.60
C GLU A 400 -13.63 12.52 5.70
N ARG A 401 -13.73 13.32 4.65
CA ARG A 401 -13.23 14.71 4.61
C ARG A 401 -13.95 15.58 5.63
N VAL A 402 -13.27 16.54 6.24
CA VAL A 402 -13.80 17.47 7.25
C VAL A 402 -13.55 18.93 6.86
#